data_cecae05279325e4b8a1581852e266b7d
#
_entry.id   cecae05279325e4b8a1581852e266b7d
#
_cell.length_a   1.000
_cell.length_b   1.000
_cell.length_c   1.000
_cell.angle_alpha   90.00
_cell.angle_beta   90.00
_cell.angle_gamma   90.00
#
_symmetry.space_group_name_H-M   'P 1'
#
loop_
_entity.id
_entity.type
_entity.pdbx_description
1 polymer ?
#
loop_
_entity_poly.entity_id
_entity_poly.type
_entity_poly.pdbx_seq_one_letter_code
_entity_poly.pdbx_strand_id
1 'polypeptide(L)' 'MKHVFLLFVFLGTGEDKRQVSSDMYFRDLNECVWYAQTLHKQGNTVTAYCLPKLVNESVRVY' A
#
# COMPACT_ATOMS: atom_id res chain seq x y z
N MET A 1 4.49 -15.72 12.73
CA MET A 1 4.06 -14.50 12.03
C MET A 1 5.25 -13.82 11.38
N LYS A 2 5.04 -13.19 10.24
CA LYS A 2 6.10 -12.50 9.51
C LYS A 2 5.81 -11.02 9.39
N HIS A 3 6.86 -10.23 9.35
CA HIS A 3 6.78 -8.78 9.16
C HIS A 3 6.67 -8.47 7.67
N VAL A 4 5.66 -7.69 7.31
CA VAL A 4 5.43 -7.26 5.94
C VAL A 4 5.01 -5.79 5.94
N PHE A 5 4.91 -5.22 4.76
CA PHE A 5 4.46 -3.84 4.59
C PHE A 5 3.18 -3.84 3.76
N LEU A 6 2.12 -3.31 4.33
CA LEU A 6 0.83 -3.25 3.69
C LEU A 6 0.70 -1.94 2.93
N LEU A 7 0.37 -2.05 1.65
CA LEU A 7 0.16 -0.88 0.81
C LEU A 7 -1.30 -0.47 0.87
N PHE A 8 -1.55 0.75 1.32
CA PHE A 8 -2.87 1.37 1.28
C PHE A 8 -2.93 2.34 0.12
N VAL A 9 -3.98 2.25 -0.67
CA VAL A 9 -4.22 3.15 -1.80
C VAL A 9 -5.56 3.83 -1.63
N PHE A 10 -5.57 5.15 -1.73
CA PHE A 10 -6.77 5.95 -1.65
C PHE A 10 -6.93 6.77 -2.92
N LEU A 11 -8.15 6.85 -3.41
CA LEU A 11 -8.52 7.71 -4.54
C LEU A 11 -9.40 8.84 -4.07
N GLY A 12 -9.24 10.02 -4.67
CA GLY A 12 -10.02 11.20 -4.37
C GLY A 12 -9.30 12.18 -3.47
N THR A 13 -9.94 13.32 -3.23
CA THR A 13 -9.40 14.39 -2.40
C THR A 13 -10.42 14.78 -1.34
N GLY A 14 -9.92 15.17 -0.16
CA GLY A 14 -10.78 15.64 0.92
C GLY A 14 -11.79 14.60 1.35
N GLU A 15 -13.06 14.98 1.37
CA GLU A 15 -14.15 14.14 1.81
C GLU A 15 -14.48 13.00 0.85
N ASP A 16 -14.07 13.13 -0.42
CA ASP A 16 -14.32 12.11 -1.44
C ASP A 16 -13.24 11.03 -1.46
N LYS A 17 -12.30 11.10 -0.56
CA LYS A 17 -11.20 10.14 -0.49
C LYS A 17 -11.71 8.74 -0.12
N ARG A 18 -11.41 7.76 -0.95
CA ARG A 18 -11.86 6.37 -0.75
C ARG A 18 -10.69 5.41 -0.80
N GLN A 19 -10.71 4.44 0.11
CA GLN A 19 -9.75 3.36 0.08
C GLN A 19 -10.13 2.37 -1.01
N VAL A 20 -9.23 2.13 -1.96
CA VAL A 20 -9.50 1.26 -3.10
C VAL A 20 -8.70 -0.03 -3.08
N SER A 21 -7.66 -0.12 -2.23
CA SER A 21 -6.87 -1.33 -2.12
C SER A 21 -6.24 -1.40 -0.75
N SER A 22 -6.22 -2.60 -0.18
CA SER A 22 -5.61 -2.84 1.13
C SER A 22 -4.98 -4.24 1.23
N ASP A 23 -4.88 -4.97 0.12
CA ASP A 23 -4.50 -6.38 0.15
C ASP A 23 -3.10 -6.66 -0.38
N MET A 24 -2.33 -5.63 -0.71
CA MET A 24 -0.99 -5.82 -1.24
C MET A 24 0.03 -5.78 -0.11
N TYR A 25 0.67 -6.93 0.12
CA TYR A 25 1.70 -7.07 1.14
C TYR A 25 3.05 -7.21 0.46
N PHE A 26 4.04 -6.44 0.93
CA PHE A 26 5.39 -6.47 0.39
C PHE A 26 6.37 -6.92 1.46
N ARG A 27 7.39 -7.67 1.07
CA ARG A 27 8.46 -8.12 1.97
C ARG A 27 9.43 -7.00 2.29
N ASP A 28 9.61 -6.09 1.34
CA ASP A 28 10.61 -5.05 1.40
C ASP A 28 9.94 -3.69 1.40
N LEU A 29 10.30 -2.85 2.36
CA LEU A 29 9.79 -1.50 2.44
C LEU A 29 10.11 -0.70 1.18
N ASN A 30 11.31 -0.88 0.63
CA ASN A 30 11.72 -0.16 -0.57
C ASN A 30 10.81 -0.45 -1.76
N GLU A 31 10.41 -1.70 -1.93
CA GLU A 31 9.49 -2.08 -3.00
C GLU A 31 8.10 -1.48 -2.79
N CYS A 32 7.62 -1.50 -1.55
CA CYS A 32 6.33 -0.91 -1.21
C CYS A 32 6.34 0.60 -1.49
N VAL A 33 7.38 1.29 -1.05
CA VAL A 33 7.54 2.73 -1.26
C VAL A 33 7.63 3.04 -2.75
N TRP A 34 8.40 2.26 -3.50
CA TRP A 34 8.52 2.45 -4.94
C TRP A 34 7.16 2.35 -5.62
N TYR A 35 6.39 1.34 -5.24
CA TYR A 35 5.06 1.13 -5.81
C TYR A 35 4.13 2.30 -5.46
N ALA A 36 4.17 2.74 -4.20
CA ALA A 36 3.36 3.87 -3.74
C ALA A 36 3.71 5.15 -4.52
N GLN A 37 5.00 5.41 -4.73
CA GLN A 37 5.45 6.56 -5.49
C GLN A 37 5.03 6.49 -6.95
N THR A 38 5.08 5.30 -7.55
CA THR A 38 4.67 5.11 -8.93
C THR A 38 3.18 5.40 -9.10
N LEU A 39 2.36 4.93 -8.17
CA LEU A 39 0.93 5.21 -8.18
C LEU A 39 0.65 6.70 -8.00
N HIS A 40 1.39 7.36 -7.13
CA HIS A 40 1.23 8.78 -6.88
C HIS A 40 1.55 9.62 -8.12
N LYS A 41 2.52 9.17 -8.93
CA LYS A 41 2.89 9.85 -10.16
C LYS A 41 1.83 9.71 -11.26
N GLN A 42 1.02 8.66 -11.21
CA GLN A 42 0.02 8.39 -12.25
C GLN A 42 -1.24 9.23 -12.09
N GLY A 43 -1.47 9.83 -10.93
CA GLY A 43 -2.65 10.66 -10.75
C GLY A 43 -2.52 11.57 -9.54
N ASN A 44 -3.00 12.81 -9.67
CA ASN A 44 -2.92 13.80 -8.60
C ASN A 44 -3.85 13.49 -7.44
N THR A 45 -4.84 12.62 -7.66
CA THR A 45 -5.82 12.25 -6.66
C THR A 45 -5.52 10.92 -5.99
N VAL A 46 -4.40 10.29 -6.34
CA VAL A 46 -4.00 9.00 -5.76
C VAL A 46 -3.08 9.26 -4.58
N THR A 47 -3.45 8.73 -3.42
CA THR A 47 -2.61 8.73 -2.23
C THR A 47 -2.30 7.29 -1.86
N ALA A 48 -1.02 7.00 -1.62
CA ALA A 48 -0.61 5.65 -1.25
C ALA A 48 0.48 5.73 -0.19
N TYR A 49 0.43 4.81 0.78
CA TYR A 49 1.47 4.70 1.80
C TYR A 49 1.59 3.28 2.29
N CYS A 50 2.74 3.00 2.90
CA CYS A 50 3.09 1.69 3.39
C CYS A 50 3.07 1.68 4.91
N LEU A 51 2.41 0.67 5.50
CA LEU A 51 2.37 0.50 6.94
C LEU A 51 2.93 -0.87 7.32
N PRO A 52 3.74 -0.95 8.37
CA PRO A 52 4.23 -2.24 8.85
C PRO A 52 3.08 -3.06 9.44
N LYS A 53 3.11 -4.36 9.18
CA LYS A 53 2.08 -5.25 9.69
C LYS A 53 2.65 -6.64 9.93
N LEU A 54 2.09 -7.34 10.92
CA LEU A 54 2.38 -8.75 11.16
C LEU A 54 1.27 -9.59 10.55
N VAL A 55 1.64 -10.58 9.76
CA VAL A 55 0.68 -11.46 9.11
C VAL A 55 1.07 -12.92 9.33
N ASN A 56 0.10 -13.82 9.12
CA ASN A 56 0.33 -15.24 9.19
C ASN A 56 1.30 -15.68 8.09
N GLU A 57 2.05 -16.76 8.36
CA GLU A 57 3.00 -17.31 7.40
C GLU A 57 2.36 -17.72 6.07
N SER A 58 1.07 -18.06 6.10
CA SER A 58 0.35 -18.48 4.91
C SER A 58 -0.10 -17.31 4.02
N VAL A 59 0.04 -16.09 4.46
CA VAL A 59 -0.36 -14.91 3.69
C VAL A 59 0.60 -14.70 2.52
N ARG A 60 0.04 -14.44 1.35
CA ARG A 60 0.83 -14.20 0.14
C ARG A 60 1.46 -12.81 0.21
N VAL A 61 2.76 -12.75 -0.07
CA VAL A 61 3.53 -11.50 -0.03
C VAL A 61 4.28 -11.33 -1.35
N TYR A 62 4.28 -10.12 -1.86
CA TYR A 62 4.98 -9.76 -3.09
C TYR A 62 6.42 -9.33 -2.85
#